data_2dbfd4c33d9302ddfa96ec3e69d1d702
#
_entry.id   2dbfd4c33d9302ddfa96ec3e69d1d702
#
_cell.length_a   1.000
_cell.length_b   1.000
_cell.length_c   1.000
_cell.angle_alpha   90.00
_cell.angle_beta   90.00
_cell.angle_gamma   90.00
#
_symmetry.space_group_name_H-M   'P 1'
#
loop_
_entity.id
_entity.type
_entity.pdbx_description
1 polymer ?
#
loop_
_entity_poly.entity_id
_entity_poly.type
_entity_poly.pdbx_seq_one_letter_code
_entity_poly.pdbx_strand_id
1 'polypeptide(L)'
;MKRSAEPELQPFAFRLDAHSGVPVYRQLIDQVQAGIASGALEAGMQLPTVRQVAVDLAINPNTVSRAYREMEIRGLLDTQQGTGTFVADRRVEFSKDERERQLGQLTSEFVSLAGAAGFTLKQLIKALKDLQPE
;
A
#
# COMPACT_ATOMS: atom_id res chain seq x y z
N MET A 1 -34.87 -6.50 -9.69
CA MET A 1 -34.73 -5.11 -9.29
C MET A 1 -33.27 -4.71 -9.38
N LYS A 2 -33.03 -3.73 -10.17
CA LYS A 2 -31.70 -3.21 -10.30
C LYS A 2 -31.23 -2.61 -8.99
N ARG A 3 -30.13 -3.08 -8.45
CA ARG A 3 -29.41 -2.32 -7.46
C ARG A 3 -29.23 -0.92 -7.98
N SER A 4 -29.71 0.06 -7.23
CA SER A 4 -29.22 1.41 -7.40
C SER A 4 -27.70 1.30 -7.43
N ALA A 5 -27.11 1.82 -8.45
CA ALA A 5 -25.68 1.76 -8.65
C ALA A 5 -24.94 2.38 -7.45
N GLU A 6 -24.66 1.54 -6.45
CA GLU A 6 -23.52 1.81 -5.61
C GLU A 6 -22.32 1.79 -6.55
N PRO A 7 -21.49 2.84 -6.56
CA PRO A 7 -20.28 2.77 -7.33
C PRO A 7 -19.53 1.52 -6.90
N GLU A 8 -19.39 0.57 -7.80
CA GLU A 8 -18.51 -0.56 -7.56
C GLU A 8 -17.14 0.02 -7.23
N LEU A 9 -16.74 -0.19 -5.98
CA LEU A 9 -15.38 0.12 -5.58
C LEU A 9 -14.48 -0.66 -6.53
N GLN A 10 -13.74 0.04 -7.35
CA GLN A 10 -12.78 -0.63 -8.21
C GLN A 10 -11.80 -1.38 -7.32
N PRO A 11 -11.60 -2.68 -7.58
CA PRO A 11 -10.64 -3.44 -6.82
C PRO A 11 -9.26 -2.81 -6.96
N PHE A 12 -8.51 -2.83 -5.88
CA PHE A 12 -7.13 -2.35 -5.89
C PHE A 12 -6.33 -3.09 -6.98
N ALA A 13 -5.70 -2.36 -7.87
CA ALA A 13 -4.93 -2.93 -8.96
C ALA A 13 -3.44 -2.67 -8.74
N PHE A 14 -2.67 -3.74 -8.77
CA PHE A 14 -1.21 -3.65 -8.75
C PHE A 14 -0.67 -3.29 -10.13
N ARG A 15 0.46 -2.58 -10.15
CA ARG A 15 1.21 -2.28 -11.37
C ARG A 15 2.66 -2.66 -11.17
N LEU A 16 3.30 -3.13 -12.23
CA LEU A 16 4.72 -3.45 -12.21
C LEU A 16 5.49 -2.42 -13.02
N ASP A 17 6.62 -1.99 -12.45
CA ASP A 17 7.60 -1.17 -13.14
C ASP A 17 8.85 -2.02 -13.41
N ALA A 18 9.00 -2.43 -14.68
CA ALA A 18 10.10 -3.26 -15.10
C ALA A 18 11.46 -2.53 -15.06
N HIS A 19 11.43 -1.21 -15.00
CA HIS A 19 12.65 -0.38 -15.03
C HIS A 19 13.14 0.07 -13.65
N SER A 20 12.38 -0.23 -12.59
CA SER A 20 12.71 0.28 -11.25
C SER A 20 13.91 -0.42 -10.61
N GLY A 21 14.25 -1.63 -11.06
CA GLY A 21 15.25 -2.46 -10.39
C GLY A 21 14.81 -3.09 -9.08
N VAL A 22 13.62 -2.76 -8.59
CA VAL A 22 13.06 -3.31 -7.37
C VAL A 22 12.46 -4.69 -7.67
N PRO A 23 12.75 -5.73 -6.85
CA PRO A 23 12.13 -7.05 -7.04
C PRO A 23 10.61 -6.97 -7.07
N VAL A 24 9.99 -7.82 -7.87
CA VAL A 24 8.52 -7.80 -8.06
C VAL A 24 7.78 -7.92 -6.75
N TYR A 25 8.14 -8.89 -5.89
CA TYR A 25 7.45 -9.08 -4.61
C TYR A 25 7.47 -7.82 -3.75
N ARG A 26 8.58 -7.08 -3.80
CA ARG A 26 8.73 -5.85 -3.04
C ARG A 26 7.90 -4.72 -3.62
N GLN A 27 7.79 -4.64 -4.94
CA GLN A 27 6.89 -3.68 -5.59
C GLN A 27 5.45 -3.87 -5.14
N LEU A 28 5.01 -5.12 -4.99
CA LEU A 28 3.66 -5.43 -4.51
C LEU A 28 3.47 -4.95 -3.06
N ILE A 29 4.44 -5.22 -2.19
CA ILE A 29 4.39 -4.76 -0.80
C ILE A 29 4.37 -3.23 -0.73
N ASP A 30 5.24 -2.58 -1.45
CA ASP A 30 5.36 -1.11 -1.46
C ASP A 30 4.05 -0.45 -1.89
N GLN A 31 3.35 -1.03 -2.88
CA GLN A 31 2.07 -0.51 -3.34
C GLN A 31 0.96 -0.63 -2.32
N VAL A 32 0.91 -1.74 -1.57
CA VAL A 32 -0.06 -1.88 -0.49
C VAL A 32 0.22 -0.89 0.62
N GLN A 33 1.47 -0.75 1.03
CA GLN A 33 1.86 0.21 2.06
C GLN A 33 1.54 1.64 1.65
N ALA A 34 1.86 2.01 0.42
CA ALA A 34 1.53 3.32 -0.13
C ALA A 34 0.02 3.54 -0.24
N GLY A 35 -0.74 2.51 -0.62
CA GLY A 35 -2.19 2.56 -0.67
C GLY A 35 -2.83 2.80 0.69
N ILE A 36 -2.29 2.18 1.73
CA ILE A 36 -2.74 2.41 3.11
C ILE A 36 -2.43 3.85 3.54
N ALA A 37 -1.23 4.33 3.26
CA ALA A 37 -0.82 5.68 3.64
C ALA A 37 -1.64 6.76 2.92
N SER A 38 -1.96 6.56 1.64
CA SER A 38 -2.70 7.53 0.84
C SER A 38 -4.20 7.51 1.09
N GLY A 39 -4.71 6.48 1.77
CA GLY A 39 -6.15 6.28 1.95
C GLY A 39 -6.84 5.52 0.80
N ALA A 40 -6.10 5.12 -0.22
CA ALA A 40 -6.65 4.30 -1.31
C ALA A 40 -7.04 2.91 -0.82
N LEU A 41 -6.36 2.41 0.21
CA LEU A 41 -6.69 1.16 0.90
C LEU A 41 -7.08 1.46 2.35
N GLU A 42 -8.29 1.12 2.70
CA GLU A 42 -8.81 1.27 4.06
C GLU A 42 -8.91 -0.09 4.75
N ALA A 43 -8.89 -0.08 6.08
CA ALA A 43 -9.05 -1.29 6.88
C ALA A 43 -10.32 -2.04 6.46
N GLY A 44 -10.21 -3.35 6.30
CA GLY A 44 -11.31 -4.21 5.90
C GLY A 44 -11.55 -4.30 4.39
N MET A 45 -10.89 -3.49 3.57
CA MET A 45 -11.00 -3.62 2.11
C MET A 45 -10.38 -4.93 1.64
N GLN A 46 -11.07 -5.59 0.73
CA GLN A 46 -10.60 -6.84 0.15
C GLN A 46 -9.57 -6.58 -0.96
N LEU A 47 -8.48 -7.32 -0.92
CA LEU A 47 -7.49 -7.32 -1.99
C LEU A 47 -7.80 -8.42 -3.02
N PRO A 48 -7.31 -8.27 -4.27
CA PRO A 48 -7.40 -9.37 -5.23
C PRO A 48 -6.71 -10.63 -4.68
N THR A 49 -7.20 -11.79 -5.12
CA THR A 49 -6.56 -13.05 -4.73
C THR A 49 -5.17 -13.18 -5.34
N VAL A 50 -4.34 -14.02 -4.74
CA VAL A 50 -3.01 -14.35 -5.29
C VAL A 50 -3.13 -14.77 -6.75
N ARG A 51 -4.08 -15.63 -7.07
CA ARG A 51 -4.32 -16.12 -8.42
C ARG A 51 -4.67 -14.97 -9.38
N GLN A 52 -5.56 -14.08 -8.93
CA GLN A 52 -6.00 -12.96 -9.74
C GLN A 52 -4.83 -12.03 -10.08
N VAL A 53 -4.02 -11.69 -9.08
CA VAL A 53 -2.84 -10.83 -9.27
C VAL A 53 -1.85 -11.49 -10.22
N ALA A 54 -1.57 -12.77 -10.04
CA ALA A 54 -0.64 -13.50 -10.90
C ALA A 54 -1.09 -13.52 -12.36
N VAL A 55 -2.38 -13.70 -12.59
CA VAL A 55 -2.97 -13.66 -13.96
C VAL A 55 -2.89 -12.26 -14.53
N ASP A 56 -3.33 -11.27 -13.77
CA ASP A 56 -3.40 -9.87 -14.25
C ASP A 56 -2.02 -9.29 -14.58
N LEU A 57 -1.01 -9.66 -13.81
CA LEU A 57 0.36 -9.17 -14.00
C LEU A 57 1.22 -10.11 -14.83
N ALA A 58 0.71 -11.29 -15.19
CA ALA A 58 1.45 -12.34 -15.91
C ALA A 58 2.76 -12.71 -15.19
N ILE A 59 2.68 -12.93 -13.89
CA ILE A 59 3.82 -13.30 -13.04
C ILE A 59 3.56 -14.61 -12.32
N ASN A 60 4.63 -15.19 -11.77
CA ASN A 60 4.54 -16.43 -11.03
C ASN A 60 3.69 -16.25 -9.76
N PRO A 61 2.67 -17.11 -9.55
CA PRO A 61 1.85 -17.06 -8.33
C PRO A 61 2.67 -17.16 -7.05
N ASN A 62 3.80 -17.86 -7.06
CA ASN A 62 4.67 -17.97 -5.89
C ASN A 62 5.25 -16.62 -5.47
N THR A 63 5.54 -15.74 -6.43
CA THR A 63 6.00 -14.39 -6.16
C THR A 63 4.92 -13.58 -5.44
N VAL A 64 3.68 -13.70 -5.90
CA VAL A 64 2.54 -13.03 -5.27
C VAL A 64 2.30 -13.59 -3.86
N SER A 65 2.32 -14.92 -3.73
CA SER A 65 2.15 -15.58 -2.42
C SER A 65 3.20 -15.14 -1.42
N ARG A 66 4.45 -14.98 -1.87
CA ARG A 66 5.55 -14.49 -1.03
C ARG A 66 5.26 -13.08 -0.52
N ALA A 67 4.81 -12.20 -1.41
CA ALA A 67 4.48 -10.82 -1.03
C ALA A 67 3.32 -10.78 -0.02
N TYR A 68 2.26 -11.54 -0.28
CA TYR A 68 1.10 -11.59 0.60
C TYR A 68 1.45 -12.15 1.97
N ARG A 69 2.25 -13.22 2.01
CA ARG A 69 2.70 -13.80 3.28
C ARG A 69 3.53 -12.79 4.08
N GLU A 70 4.43 -12.09 3.43
CA GLU A 70 5.23 -11.07 4.09
C GLU A 70 4.35 -9.95 4.66
N MET A 71 3.35 -9.53 3.93
CA MET A 71 2.41 -8.52 4.41
C MET A 71 1.55 -9.02 5.58
N GLU A 72 1.19 -10.30 5.58
CA GLU A 72 0.50 -10.91 6.74
C GLU A 72 1.39 -10.92 7.98
N ILE A 73 2.65 -11.30 7.81
CA ILE A 73 3.64 -11.30 8.90
C ILE A 73 3.81 -9.90 9.48
N ARG A 74 3.85 -8.89 8.63
CA ARG A 74 3.95 -7.48 9.06
C ARG A 74 2.64 -6.94 9.67
N GLY A 75 1.56 -7.71 9.62
CA GLY A 75 0.26 -7.29 10.13
C GLY A 75 -0.47 -6.31 9.23
N LEU A 76 -0.12 -6.22 7.97
CA LEU A 76 -0.79 -5.35 7.00
C LEU A 76 -2.04 -6.00 6.42
N LEU A 77 -2.06 -7.31 6.30
CA LEU A 77 -3.15 -8.08 5.72
C LEU A 77 -3.64 -9.17 6.67
N ASP A 78 -4.93 -9.44 6.58
CA ASP A 78 -5.60 -10.56 7.21
C ASP A 78 -6.16 -11.49 6.15
N THR A 79 -5.75 -12.75 6.18
CA THR A 79 -6.34 -13.77 5.30
C THR A 79 -7.38 -14.56 6.07
N GLN A 80 -8.60 -14.58 5.54
CA GLN A 80 -9.69 -15.39 6.07
C GLN A 80 -9.93 -16.54 5.11
N GLN A 81 -9.71 -17.75 5.58
CA GLN A 81 -9.86 -18.94 4.77
C GLN A 81 -11.25 -19.03 4.14
N GLY A 82 -11.29 -19.24 2.82
CA GLY A 82 -12.54 -19.35 2.08
C GLY A 82 -13.23 -18.03 1.77
N THR A 83 -12.76 -16.92 2.34
CA THR A 83 -13.38 -15.59 2.16
C THR A 83 -12.48 -14.64 1.37
N GLY A 84 -11.19 -14.63 1.64
CA GLY A 84 -10.23 -13.79 0.93
C GLY A 84 -9.20 -13.13 1.84
N THR A 85 -8.47 -12.19 1.27
CA THR A 85 -7.45 -11.41 1.95
C THR A 85 -7.91 -9.96 2.04
N PHE A 86 -7.79 -9.40 3.24
CA PHE A 86 -8.31 -8.07 3.56
C PHE A 86 -7.21 -7.22 4.18
N VAL A 87 -7.32 -5.91 4.00
CA VAL A 87 -6.45 -4.96 4.71
C VAL A 87 -6.76 -5.07 6.20
N ALA A 88 -5.73 -5.29 7.01
CA ALA A 88 -5.88 -5.45 8.45
C ALA A 88 -6.29 -4.14 9.12
N ASP A 89 -7.11 -4.25 10.16
CA ASP A 89 -7.41 -3.12 11.02
C ASP A 89 -6.29 -2.99 12.05
N ARG A 90 -5.34 -2.10 11.78
CA ARG A 90 -4.22 -1.85 12.69
C ARG A 90 -4.59 -0.75 13.67
N ARG A 91 -5.00 -1.15 14.84
CA ARG A 91 -5.01 -0.23 15.96
C ARG A 91 -3.60 -0.20 16.53
N VAL A 92 -2.92 0.91 16.29
CA VAL A 92 -1.57 1.09 16.81
C VAL A 92 -1.70 1.54 18.26
N GLU A 93 -1.23 0.71 19.19
CA GLU A 93 -1.25 0.98 20.63
C GLU A 93 -0.07 1.85 21.09
N PHE A 94 0.37 2.79 20.25
CA PHE A 94 1.40 3.74 20.64
C PHE A 94 0.78 5.00 21.21
N SER A 95 1.44 5.58 22.21
CA SER A 95 1.04 6.88 22.74
C SER A 95 1.08 7.94 21.62
N LYS A 96 0.30 9.00 21.80
CA LYS A 96 0.30 10.13 20.86
C LYS A 96 1.71 10.72 20.68
N ASP A 97 2.45 10.86 21.79
CA ASP A 97 3.82 11.40 21.75
C ASP A 97 4.78 10.51 20.97
N GLU A 98 4.67 9.19 21.13
CA GLU A 98 5.48 8.24 20.40
C GLU A 98 5.19 8.29 18.90
N ARG A 99 3.93 8.39 18.53
CA ARG A 99 3.54 8.49 17.14
C ARG A 99 4.00 9.80 16.50
N GLU A 100 3.91 10.90 17.21
CA GLU A 100 4.41 12.20 16.73
C GLU A 100 5.92 12.14 16.51
N ARG A 101 6.64 11.50 17.42
CA ARG A 101 8.08 11.32 17.30
C ARG A 101 8.46 10.50 16.07
N GLN A 102 7.77 9.37 15.85
CA GLN A 102 7.99 8.51 14.68
C GLN A 102 7.71 9.25 13.38
N LEU A 103 6.60 9.97 13.33
CA LEU A 103 6.23 10.75 12.16
C LEU A 103 7.27 11.84 11.87
N GLY A 104 7.71 12.55 12.91
CA GLY A 104 8.76 13.56 12.79
C GLY A 104 10.07 12.99 12.26
N GLN A 105 10.46 11.82 12.75
CA GLN A 105 11.68 11.14 12.30
C GLN A 105 11.58 10.73 10.82
N LEU A 106 10.50 10.11 10.42
CA LEU A 106 10.27 9.71 9.04
C LEU A 106 10.25 10.91 8.10
N THR A 107 9.59 11.98 8.54
CA THR A 107 9.52 13.23 7.76
C THR A 107 10.91 13.84 7.57
N SER A 108 11.71 13.90 8.64
CA SER A 108 13.08 14.42 8.58
C SER A 108 13.97 13.61 7.65
N GLU A 109 13.87 12.30 7.71
CA GLU A 109 14.62 11.40 6.83
C GLU A 109 14.25 11.60 5.36
N PHE A 110 12.97 11.70 5.08
CA PHE A 110 12.47 11.92 3.72
C PHE A 110 12.95 13.26 3.17
N VAL A 111 12.83 14.33 3.95
CA VAL A 111 13.27 15.68 3.56
C VAL A 111 14.78 15.68 3.31
N SER A 112 15.56 15.01 4.15
CA SER A 112 17.00 14.91 3.98
C SER A 112 17.38 14.22 2.67
N LEU A 113 16.76 13.08 2.38
CA LEU A 113 16.99 12.34 1.13
C LEU A 113 16.61 13.17 -0.10
N ALA A 114 15.48 13.83 -0.03
CA ALA A 114 14.98 14.68 -1.13
C ALA A 114 15.89 15.88 -1.37
N GLY A 115 16.38 16.51 -0.30
CA GLY A 115 17.33 17.61 -0.38
C GLY A 115 18.65 17.20 -1.06
N ALA A 116 19.15 16.01 -0.74
CA ALA A 116 20.33 15.46 -1.39
C ALA A 116 20.11 15.23 -2.89
N ALA A 117 18.88 14.97 -3.30
CA ALA A 117 18.51 14.81 -4.71
C ALA A 117 18.18 16.15 -5.40
N GLY A 118 18.24 17.25 -4.68
CA GLY A 118 18.02 18.59 -5.24
C GLY A 118 16.58 19.08 -5.18
N PHE A 119 15.71 18.41 -4.43
CA PHE A 119 14.30 18.81 -4.32
C PHE A 119 14.09 19.75 -3.12
N THR A 120 13.17 20.69 -3.29
CA THR A 120 12.79 21.65 -2.24
C THR A 120 11.59 21.14 -1.45
N LEU A 121 11.43 21.66 -0.24
CA LEU A 121 10.25 21.34 0.59
C LEU A 121 8.95 21.67 -0.13
N LYS A 122 8.90 22.76 -0.86
CA LYS A 122 7.72 23.16 -1.63
C LYS A 122 7.34 22.11 -2.68
N GLN A 123 8.34 21.55 -3.37
CA GLN A 123 8.14 20.48 -4.34
C GLN A 123 7.64 19.21 -3.67
N LEU A 124 8.18 18.87 -2.49
CA LEU A 124 7.75 17.71 -1.74
C LEU A 124 6.30 17.82 -1.28
N ILE A 125 5.92 18.99 -0.76
CA ILE A 125 4.54 19.22 -0.32
C ILE A 125 3.57 19.05 -1.48
N LYS A 126 3.90 19.61 -2.65
CA LYS A 126 3.06 19.46 -3.84
C LYS A 126 2.93 18.00 -4.26
N ALA A 127 4.05 17.29 -4.33
CA ALA A 127 4.06 15.88 -4.72
C ALA A 127 3.25 15.03 -3.75
N LEU A 128 3.37 15.27 -2.45
CA LEU A 128 2.60 14.55 -1.44
C LEU A 128 1.11 14.83 -1.53
N LYS A 129 0.72 16.07 -1.80
CA LYS A 129 -0.69 16.43 -2.00
C LYS A 129 -1.28 15.73 -3.21
N ASP A 130 -0.50 15.58 -4.28
CA ASP A 130 -0.96 14.90 -5.50
C ASP A 130 -1.21 13.40 -5.28
N LEU A 131 -0.64 12.81 -4.22
CA LEU A 131 -0.89 11.42 -3.85
C LEU A 131 -2.19 11.22 -3.07
N GLN A 132 -2.78 12.28 -2.54
CA GLN A 132 -4.04 12.17 -1.80
C GLN A 132 -5.18 11.87 -2.78
N PRO A 133 -6.01 10.84 -2.53
CA PRO A 133 -7.23 10.64 -3.31
C PRO A 133 -8.20 11.77 -3.04
N GLU A 134 -8.90 12.18 -4.07
CA GLU A 134 -9.98 13.17 -3.93
C GLU A 134 -11.14 12.64 -3.11
#